data_ab938857be0d54a0df46c1de43065580
#
_entry.id   ab938857be0d54a0df46c1de43065580
#
_cell.length_a   1.000
_cell.length_b   1.000
_cell.length_c   1.000
_cell.angle_alpha   90.00
_cell.angle_beta   90.00
_cell.angle_gamma   90.00
#
_symmetry.space_group_name_H-M   'P 1'
#
loop_
_entity.id
_entity.type
_entity.pdbx_description
1 polymer ?
#
loop_
_entity_poly.entity_id
_entity_poly.type
_entity_poly.pdbx_seq_one_letter_code
_entity_poly.pdbx_strand_id
1 'polypeptide(L)' 'MIATPETNTDCFRDTITAYREVRQSGEKDLPAYYSAREAYRRYQPNDPDEARNISAIISTASKKD' A
#
# COMPACT_ATOMS: atom_id res chain seq x y z
N MET A 1 15.68 0.53 18.90
CA MET A 1 15.44 0.87 18.61
C MET A 1 14.74 0.74 17.65
N ILE A 2 14.31 0.91 17.29
CA ILE A 2 13.54 0.97 16.52
C ILE A 2 13.75 0.84 15.32
N ALA A 3 14.07 0.35 14.90
CA ALA A 3 14.36 0.15 13.79
C ALA A 3 13.55 0.02 12.76
N THR A 4 12.57 -0.21 12.66
CA THR A 4 11.89 -0.46 11.61
C THR A 4 11.33 0.63 10.91
N PRO A 5 11.51 1.84 11.13
CA PRO A 5 10.92 2.88 10.36
C PRO A 5 11.25 2.80 8.88
N GLU A 6 12.47 2.42 8.55
CA GLU A 6 12.80 2.38 7.16
C GLU A 6 12.06 1.33 6.40
N THR A 7 11.95 0.15 6.97
CA THR A 7 11.22 -0.91 6.35
C THR A 7 9.77 -0.53 6.17
N ASN A 8 9.20 0.09 7.20
CA ASN A 8 7.82 0.52 7.12
C ASN A 8 7.62 1.59 6.05
N THR A 9 8.60 2.48 5.93
CA THR A 9 8.52 3.53 4.92
C THR A 9 8.53 2.95 3.52
N ASP A 10 9.39 1.98 3.27
CA ASP A 10 9.46 1.36 1.96
C ASP A 10 8.17 0.63 1.63
N CYS A 11 7.64 -0.10 2.59
CA CYS A 11 6.39 -0.81 2.40
C CYS A 11 5.27 0.17 2.07
N PHE A 12 5.19 1.24 2.83
CA PHE A 12 4.18 2.25 2.64
C PHE A 12 4.29 2.87 1.25
N ARG A 13 5.49 3.26 0.87
CA ARG A 13 5.71 3.91 -0.41
C ARG A 13 5.40 2.98 -1.57
N ASP A 14 5.87 1.75 -1.51
CA ASP A 14 5.66 0.82 -2.60
C ASP A 14 4.18 0.46 -2.76
N THR A 15 3.49 0.33 -1.63
CA THR A 15 2.07 0.04 -1.66
C THR A 15 1.30 1.18 -2.32
N ILE A 16 1.62 2.42 -1.95
CA ILE A 16 0.96 3.58 -2.53
C ILE A 16 1.29 3.71 -4.00
N THR A 17 2.55 3.51 -4.34
CA THR A 17 2.98 3.64 -5.73
C THR A 17 2.23 2.64 -6.61
N ALA A 18 2.11 1.40 -6.14
CA ALA A 18 1.39 0.39 -6.91
C ALA A 18 -0.06 0.79 -7.10
N TYR A 19 -0.70 1.31 -6.06
CA TYR A 19 -2.07 1.74 -6.16
C TYR A 19 -2.22 2.89 -7.16
N ARG A 20 -1.36 3.88 -7.05
CA ARG A 20 -1.45 5.05 -7.91
C ARG A 20 -1.21 4.74 -9.37
N GLU A 21 -0.26 3.87 -9.64
CA GLU A 21 0.06 3.53 -11.02
C GLU A 21 -1.15 2.91 -11.72
N VAL A 22 -1.85 2.04 -11.05
CA VAL A 22 -3.02 1.42 -11.63
C VAL A 22 -4.14 2.44 -11.82
N ARG A 23 -4.35 3.29 -10.83
CA ARG A 23 -5.38 4.33 -10.96
C ARG A 23 -5.06 5.30 -12.09
N GLN A 24 -3.80 5.65 -12.23
CA GLN A 24 -3.41 6.60 -13.27
C GLN A 24 -3.58 6.01 -14.67
N SER A 25 -3.55 4.71 -14.79
CA SER A 25 -3.75 4.09 -16.08
C SER A 25 -5.25 3.97 -16.41
N GLY A 26 -6.12 4.49 -15.56
CA GLY A 26 -7.54 4.52 -15.84
C GLY A 26 -8.34 3.42 -15.20
N GLU A 27 -7.69 2.56 -14.43
CA GLU A 27 -8.39 1.46 -13.78
C GLU A 27 -9.16 1.94 -12.57
N LYS A 28 -10.12 1.14 -12.17
CA LYS A 28 -10.91 1.47 -11.01
C LYS A 28 -10.18 1.12 -9.73
N ASP A 29 -10.87 1.41 -8.62
CA ASP A 29 -10.28 1.23 -7.31
C ASP A 29 -9.89 -0.22 -7.01
N LEU A 30 -10.73 -1.17 -7.40
CA LEU A 30 -10.48 -2.55 -7.03
C LEU A 30 -9.21 -3.14 -7.65
N PRO A 31 -8.98 -3.00 -8.95
CA PRO A 31 -7.72 -3.47 -9.52
C PRO A 31 -6.52 -2.78 -8.89
N ALA A 32 -6.66 -1.49 -8.58
CA ALA A 32 -5.58 -0.76 -7.94
C ALA A 32 -5.32 -1.30 -6.54
N TYR A 33 -6.38 -1.64 -5.82
CA TYR A 33 -6.24 -2.23 -4.50
C TYR A 33 -5.47 -3.55 -4.56
N TYR A 34 -5.79 -4.39 -5.53
CA TYR A 34 -5.10 -5.66 -5.65
C TYR A 34 -3.62 -5.46 -5.96
N SER A 35 -3.28 -4.47 -6.77
CA SER A 35 -1.90 -4.17 -7.04
C SER A 35 -1.17 -3.72 -5.77
N ALA A 36 -1.83 -2.88 -4.99
CA ALA A 36 -1.27 -2.43 -3.71
C ALA A 36 -1.08 -3.61 -2.77
N ARG A 37 -2.02 -4.55 -2.78
CA ARG A 37 -1.91 -5.72 -1.92
C ARG A 37 -0.69 -6.56 -2.25
N GLU A 38 -0.42 -6.73 -3.53
CA GLU A 38 0.74 -7.50 -3.92
C GLU A 38 2.03 -6.83 -3.46
N ALA A 39 2.11 -5.53 -3.59
CA ALA A 39 3.28 -4.80 -3.13
C ALA A 39 3.42 -4.93 -1.61
N TYR A 40 2.31 -4.80 -0.90
CA TYR A 40 2.34 -4.90 0.55
C TYR A 40 2.83 -6.28 1.00
N ARG A 41 2.40 -7.33 0.30
CA ARG A 41 2.76 -8.69 0.68
C ARG A 41 4.22 -9.00 0.49
N ARG A 42 4.91 -8.23 -0.31
CA ARG A 42 6.36 -8.42 -0.42
C ARG A 42 7.06 -8.14 0.88
N TYR A 43 6.49 -7.24 1.69
CA TYR A 43 7.07 -6.87 2.97
C TYR A 43 6.41 -7.57 4.13
N GLN A 44 5.12 -7.85 4.01
CA GLN A 44 4.35 -8.42 5.10
C GLN A 44 3.51 -9.59 4.58
N PRO A 45 4.15 -10.69 4.23
CA PRO A 45 3.44 -11.79 3.57
C PRO A 45 2.39 -12.49 4.42
N ASN A 46 2.52 -12.40 5.73
CA ASN A 46 1.59 -13.10 6.61
C ASN A 46 0.88 -12.20 7.60
N ASP A 47 0.61 -10.99 7.19
CA ASP A 47 -0.04 -10.02 8.07
C ASP A 47 -1.53 -10.31 8.17
N PRO A 48 -2.04 -10.66 9.35
CA PRO A 48 -3.47 -10.92 9.49
C PRO A 48 -4.32 -9.66 9.35
N ASP A 49 -3.72 -8.49 9.47
CA ASP A 49 -4.44 -7.24 9.33
C ASP A 49 -4.17 -6.57 8.00
N GLU A 50 -3.78 -7.34 7.01
CA GLU A 50 -3.40 -6.82 5.72
C GLU A 50 -4.45 -5.88 5.12
N ALA A 51 -5.69 -6.29 5.09
CA ALA A 51 -6.73 -5.47 4.46
C ALA A 51 -6.88 -4.13 5.16
N ARG A 52 -6.87 -4.14 6.46
CA ARG A 52 -7.00 -2.91 7.23
C ARG A 52 -5.81 -2.00 6.99
N ASN A 53 -4.62 -2.58 7.00
CA ASN A 53 -3.41 -1.77 6.85
C ASN A 53 -3.30 -1.19 5.45
N ILE A 54 -3.63 -1.95 4.44
CA ILE A 54 -3.59 -1.44 3.07
C ILE A 54 -4.60 -0.32 2.90
N SER A 55 -5.80 -0.50 3.43
CA SER A 55 -6.82 0.54 3.34
C SER A 55 -6.37 1.81 4.05
N ALA A 56 -5.70 1.67 5.19
CA ALA A 56 -5.21 2.83 5.92
C ALA A 56 -4.13 3.55 5.12
N ILE A 57 -3.25 2.81 4.47
CA ILE A 57 -2.20 3.40 3.67
C ILE A 57 -2.80 4.19 2.51
N ILE A 58 -3.75 3.59 1.81
CA ILE A 58 -4.38 4.24 0.68
C ILE A 58 -5.13 5.49 1.13
N SER A 59 -5.83 5.38 2.24
CA SER A 59 -6.60 6.50 2.77
C SER A 59 -5.68 7.65 3.16
N THR A 60 -4.55 7.34 3.77
CA THR A 60 -3.59 8.36 4.15
C THR A 60 -3.03 9.07 2.93
N ALA A 61 -2.73 8.31 1.90
CA ALA A 61 -2.19 8.89 0.67
C ALA A 61 -3.23 9.81 0.02
N SER A 62 -4.49 9.41 0.03
CA SER A 62 -5.54 10.23 -0.56
C SER A 62 -5.72 11.52 0.18
N LYS A 63 -5.57 11.49 1.49
CA LYS A 63 -5.75 12.70 2.26
C LYS A 63 -4.69 13.74 1.99
N LYS A 64 -3.55 13.33 1.56
CA LYS A 64 -2.49 14.29 1.34
C LYS A 64 -2.78 15.14 0.13
N ASP A 65 -3.64 14.72 -0.71
CA ASP A 65 -4.01 15.54 -1.81
C ASP A 65 -5.06 16.53 -1.41
#